data_e0fb3194207ce8327fece223cf87b081
#
_entry.id   e0fb3194207ce8327fece223cf87b081
#
_cell.length_a   1.000
_cell.length_b   1.000
_cell.length_c   1.000
_cell.angle_alpha   90.00
_cell.angle_beta   90.00
_cell.angle_gamma   90.00
#
_symmetry.space_group_name_H-M   'P 1'
#
loop_
_entity.id
_entity.type
_entity.pdbx_description
1 polymer ?
#
loop_
_entity_poly.entity_id
_entity_poly.type
_entity_poly.pdbx_seq_one_letter_code
_entity_poly.pdbx_strand_id
1 'polypeptide(L)'
;RGLGDVYKRQAYAQYFTGESFFNPLTDPTKTVFLANVTFSPACRNNWHIHHAKSGGGQLLLCMDGLGWYQEAGKSAQALHPGDVVTIPAGVKHWHGAQKDCWFSHIAIECPGEETSNEWLEPVTDAEYAALDADCAQNP
;
A
#
# COMPACT_ATOMS: atom_id res chain seq x y z
N ARG A 1 -5.54 -6.15 20.92
CA ARG A 1 -4.42 -6.55 20.07
C ARG A 1 -3.20 -6.84 20.91
N GLY A 2 -2.47 -7.87 20.55
CA GLY A 2 -1.31 -8.32 21.29
C GLY A 2 -0.02 -7.60 20.91
N LEU A 3 1.03 -7.88 21.67
CA LEU A 3 2.38 -7.36 21.42
C LEU A 3 2.87 -7.65 19.98
N GLY A 4 2.42 -8.75 19.38
CA GLY A 4 2.81 -9.12 18.03
C GLY A 4 2.42 -8.10 16.97
N ASP A 5 1.28 -7.43 17.11
CA ASP A 5 0.83 -6.41 16.17
C ASP A 5 1.69 -5.16 16.26
N VAL A 6 2.12 -4.78 17.48
CA VAL A 6 3.02 -3.66 17.70
C VAL A 6 4.37 -3.92 17.05
N TYR A 7 4.92 -5.11 17.23
CA TYR A 7 6.21 -5.49 16.64
C TYR A 7 6.14 -5.54 15.12
N LYS A 8 5.07 -6.09 14.55
CA LYS A 8 4.87 -6.12 13.09
C LYS A 8 4.82 -4.71 12.52
N ARG A 9 4.08 -3.81 13.17
CA ARG A 9 4.02 -2.40 12.76
C ARG A 9 5.38 -1.74 12.81
N GLN A 10 6.18 -1.97 13.85
CA GLN A 10 7.53 -1.43 13.98
C GLN A 10 8.45 -1.97 12.89
N ALA A 11 8.37 -3.27 12.58
CA ALA A 11 9.18 -3.88 11.54
C ALA A 11 8.91 -3.27 10.15
N TYR A 12 7.66 -2.95 9.85
CA TYR A 12 7.28 -2.35 8.57
C TYR A 12 7.44 -0.83 8.54
N ALA A 13 7.54 -0.17 9.70
CA ALA A 13 7.63 1.29 9.78
C ALA A 13 8.82 1.85 8.97
N GLN A 14 9.92 1.10 8.87
CA GLN A 14 11.10 1.49 8.09
C GLN A 14 10.82 1.65 6.59
N TYR A 15 9.75 1.05 6.09
CA TYR A 15 9.38 1.09 4.67
C TYR A 15 8.28 2.11 4.35
N PHE A 16 7.97 2.99 5.32
CA PHE A 16 6.94 4.00 5.18
C PHE A 16 7.49 5.37 5.55
N THR A 17 7.05 6.40 4.82
CA THR A 17 7.17 7.78 5.23
C THR A 17 5.85 8.18 5.87
N GLY A 18 5.87 8.61 7.12
CA GLY A 18 4.66 8.91 7.89
C GLY A 18 4.16 7.71 8.69
N GLU A 19 2.97 7.82 9.25
CA GLU A 19 2.42 6.83 10.16
C GLU A 19 1.37 5.96 9.46
N SER A 20 1.54 4.64 9.58
CA SER A 20 0.61 3.67 9.04
C SER A 20 0.18 2.67 10.11
N PHE A 21 -0.97 2.05 9.87
CA PHE A 21 -1.57 1.07 10.78
C PHE A 21 -1.89 -0.19 10.00
N PHE A 22 -1.35 -1.31 10.45
CA PHE A 22 -1.49 -2.59 9.77
C PHE A 22 -2.34 -3.53 10.63
N ASN A 23 -3.42 -4.04 10.05
CA ASN A 23 -4.35 -4.93 10.74
C ASN A 23 -4.58 -6.20 9.92
N PRO A 24 -3.92 -7.33 10.26
CA PRO A 24 -4.20 -8.61 9.61
C PRO A 24 -5.65 -9.02 9.85
N LEU A 25 -6.32 -9.48 8.80
CA LEU A 25 -7.72 -9.89 8.83
C LEU A 25 -7.89 -11.40 8.76
N THR A 26 -6.95 -12.11 8.13
CA THR A 26 -7.03 -13.55 7.94
C THR A 26 -5.75 -14.23 8.39
N ASP A 27 -5.86 -15.54 8.63
CA ASP A 27 -4.72 -16.40 8.95
C ASP A 27 -4.16 -16.98 7.63
N PRO A 28 -2.92 -16.62 7.23
CA PRO A 28 -2.36 -17.07 5.96
C PRO A 28 -2.07 -18.58 5.92
N THR A 29 -2.08 -19.26 7.07
CA THR A 29 -1.93 -20.72 7.09
C THR A 29 -3.23 -21.43 6.70
N LYS A 30 -4.36 -20.72 6.68
CA LYS A 30 -5.69 -21.29 6.41
C LYS A 30 -6.31 -20.80 5.12
N THR A 31 -5.97 -19.60 4.69
CA THR A 31 -6.58 -18.98 3.51
C THR A 31 -5.69 -17.87 2.98
N VAL A 32 -6.15 -17.19 1.93
CA VAL A 32 -5.47 -16.04 1.36
C VAL A 32 -5.27 -14.96 2.43
N PHE A 33 -4.09 -14.37 2.48
CA PHE A 33 -3.78 -13.32 3.44
C PHE A 33 -4.44 -12.01 3.04
N LEU A 34 -5.25 -11.47 3.96
CA LEU A 34 -5.86 -10.15 3.86
C LEU A 34 -5.39 -9.30 5.02
N ALA A 35 -5.08 -8.04 4.75
CA ALA A 35 -4.77 -7.07 5.78
C ALA A 35 -5.41 -5.73 5.46
N ASN A 36 -5.92 -5.04 6.48
CA ASN A 36 -6.32 -3.66 6.33
C ASN A 36 -5.13 -2.77 6.66
N VAL A 37 -4.80 -1.88 5.75
CA VAL A 37 -3.71 -0.92 5.93
C VAL A 37 -4.30 0.48 5.89
N THR A 38 -4.04 1.26 6.95
CA THR A 38 -4.50 2.64 7.06
C THR A 38 -3.29 3.55 7.08
N PHE A 39 -3.35 4.60 6.26
CA PHE A 39 -2.31 5.60 6.12
C PHE A 39 -2.80 6.93 6.66
N SER A 40 -2.03 7.55 7.55
CA SER A 40 -2.29 8.93 7.96
C SER A 40 -2.04 9.88 6.78
N PRO A 41 -2.54 11.13 6.83
CA PRO A 41 -2.34 12.09 5.73
C PRO A 41 -0.87 12.19 5.33
N ALA A 42 -0.62 12.15 4.03
CA ALA A 42 0.70 12.17 3.40
C ALA A 42 1.57 10.92 3.63
N CYS A 43 1.12 9.95 4.38
CA CYS A 43 1.84 8.70 4.57
C CYS A 43 1.86 7.87 3.29
N ARG A 44 3.01 7.28 2.96
CA ARG A 44 3.18 6.42 1.79
C ARG A 44 4.26 5.38 2.07
N ASN A 45 4.14 4.24 1.40
CA ASN A 45 5.20 3.25 1.49
C ASN A 45 6.32 3.55 0.48
N ASN A 46 7.45 2.89 0.66
CA ASN A 46 8.57 2.96 -0.28
C ASN A 46 8.16 2.29 -1.60
N TRP A 47 8.88 2.63 -2.67
CA TRP A 47 8.86 1.83 -3.88
C TRP A 47 9.17 0.39 -3.53
N HIS A 48 8.42 -0.56 -4.11
CA HIS A 48 8.61 -1.98 -3.84
C HIS A 48 8.08 -2.85 -4.97
N ILE A 49 8.46 -4.13 -4.94
CA ILE A 49 8.09 -5.11 -5.95
C ILE A 49 7.63 -6.39 -5.23
N HIS A 50 6.53 -6.94 -5.69
CA HIS A 50 6.09 -8.29 -5.30
C HIS A 50 6.59 -9.27 -6.36
N HIS A 51 7.60 -10.07 -6.01
CA HIS A 51 8.16 -11.05 -6.93
C HIS A 51 7.41 -12.37 -6.84
N ALA A 52 7.30 -13.07 -7.97
CA ALA A 52 6.79 -14.43 -8.04
C ALA A 52 7.31 -15.11 -9.30
N LYS A 53 7.55 -16.42 -9.21
CA LYS A 53 7.91 -17.23 -10.39
C LYS A 53 6.70 -17.36 -11.32
N SER A 54 5.51 -17.52 -10.74
CA SER A 54 4.24 -17.53 -11.45
C SER A 54 3.14 -17.03 -10.51
N GLY A 55 2.08 -16.46 -11.04
CA GLY A 55 1.01 -15.86 -10.24
C GLY A 55 1.53 -14.69 -9.41
N GLY A 56 1.05 -14.59 -8.17
CA GLY A 56 1.49 -13.57 -7.24
C GLY A 56 0.90 -12.19 -7.52
N GLY A 57 1.58 -11.17 -7.00
CA GLY A 57 1.08 -9.80 -7.03
C GLY A 57 0.15 -9.50 -5.87
N GLN A 58 -0.53 -8.37 -5.97
CA GLN A 58 -1.38 -7.90 -4.88
C GLN A 58 -2.61 -7.19 -5.43
N LEU A 59 -3.73 -7.32 -4.74
CA LEU A 59 -4.92 -6.51 -4.99
C LEU A 59 -5.08 -5.50 -3.86
N LEU A 60 -5.48 -4.29 -4.20
CA LEU A 60 -5.89 -3.29 -3.22
C LEU A 60 -7.37 -3.00 -3.39
N LEU A 61 -8.14 -3.16 -2.32
CA LEU A 61 -9.54 -2.75 -2.27
C LEU A 61 -9.59 -1.46 -1.47
N CYS A 62 -9.86 -0.34 -2.14
CA CYS A 62 -9.90 0.97 -1.49
C CYS A 62 -11.20 1.10 -0.71
N MET A 63 -11.08 1.34 0.60
CA MET A 63 -12.22 1.30 1.52
C MET A 63 -12.65 2.66 2.00
N ASP A 64 -11.71 3.56 2.31
CA ASP A 64 -12.03 4.85 2.91
C ASP A 64 -10.94 5.87 2.64
N GLY A 65 -11.32 7.14 2.55
CA GLY A 65 -10.41 8.24 2.29
C GLY A 65 -9.92 8.30 0.85
N LEU A 66 -8.88 9.08 0.62
CA LEU A 66 -8.30 9.27 -0.72
C LEU A 66 -6.82 8.91 -0.71
N GLY A 67 -6.40 8.17 -1.72
CA GLY A 67 -5.02 7.71 -1.81
C GLY A 67 -4.42 7.89 -3.19
N TRP A 68 -3.19 7.38 -3.31
CA TRP A 68 -2.40 7.34 -4.55
C TRP A 68 -1.89 5.93 -4.80
N TYR A 69 -1.79 5.59 -6.07
CA TYR A 69 -1.04 4.42 -6.57
C TYR A 69 -0.22 4.86 -7.77
N GLN A 70 1.05 4.46 -7.79
CA GLN A 70 1.92 4.79 -8.93
C GLN A 70 2.82 3.62 -9.27
N GLU A 71 2.84 3.24 -10.56
CA GLU A 71 3.83 2.34 -11.11
C GLU A 71 5.01 3.15 -11.63
N ALA A 72 6.22 2.60 -11.51
CA ALA A 72 7.43 3.26 -12.02
C ALA A 72 7.29 3.60 -13.50
N GLY A 73 7.63 4.82 -13.86
CA GLY A 73 7.56 5.31 -15.24
C GLY A 73 6.17 5.75 -15.69
N LYS A 74 5.18 5.72 -14.82
CA LYS A 74 3.80 6.13 -15.13
C LYS A 74 3.34 7.23 -14.20
N SER A 75 2.25 7.91 -14.58
CA SER A 75 1.61 8.90 -13.73
C SER A 75 0.93 8.23 -12.53
N ALA A 76 0.90 8.94 -11.40
CA ALA A 76 0.17 8.47 -10.23
C ALA A 76 -1.34 8.50 -10.50
N GLN A 77 -2.04 7.51 -9.96
CA GLN A 77 -3.49 7.40 -10.03
C GLN A 77 -4.09 7.77 -8.68
N ALA A 78 -5.07 8.66 -8.68
CA ALA A 78 -5.85 8.95 -7.49
C ALA A 78 -6.75 7.75 -7.17
N LEU A 79 -6.80 7.36 -5.90
CA LEU A 79 -7.61 6.24 -5.43
C LEU A 79 -8.77 6.75 -4.56
N HIS A 80 -9.96 6.21 -4.82
CA HIS A 80 -11.19 6.55 -4.15
C HIS A 80 -11.83 5.31 -3.54
N PRO A 81 -12.71 5.43 -2.54
CA PRO A 81 -13.45 4.29 -2.01
C PRO A 81 -14.17 3.54 -3.11
N GLY A 82 -14.03 2.21 -3.10
CA GLY A 82 -14.59 1.35 -4.12
C GLY A 82 -13.64 1.01 -5.27
N ASP A 83 -12.54 1.72 -5.42
CA ASP A 83 -11.55 1.40 -6.45
C ASP A 83 -10.83 0.09 -6.11
N VAL A 84 -10.53 -0.68 -7.14
CA VAL A 84 -9.75 -1.92 -7.03
C VAL A 84 -8.50 -1.76 -7.90
N VAL A 85 -7.34 -1.96 -7.29
CA VAL A 85 -6.05 -1.91 -7.99
C VAL A 85 -5.51 -3.32 -8.11
N THR A 86 -5.21 -3.73 -9.34
CA THR A 86 -4.51 -4.99 -9.58
C THR A 86 -3.03 -4.67 -9.80
N ILE A 87 -2.18 -5.19 -8.92
CA ILE A 87 -0.74 -5.00 -8.98
C ILE A 87 -0.11 -6.33 -9.40
N PRO A 88 0.31 -6.48 -10.67
CA PRO A 88 0.95 -7.70 -11.12
C PRO A 88 2.30 -7.93 -10.41
N ALA A 89 2.70 -9.20 -10.30
CA ALA A 89 4.04 -9.53 -9.85
C ALA A 89 5.09 -8.86 -10.76
N GLY A 90 6.19 -8.41 -10.18
CA GLY A 90 7.29 -7.79 -10.91
C GLY A 90 7.15 -6.29 -11.16
N VAL A 91 6.04 -5.68 -10.81
CA VAL A 91 5.82 -4.24 -11.03
C VAL A 91 6.34 -3.43 -9.86
N LYS A 92 7.26 -2.50 -10.14
CA LYS A 92 7.74 -1.53 -9.16
C LYS A 92 6.69 -0.45 -8.95
N HIS A 93 6.23 -0.28 -7.72
CA HIS A 93 5.13 0.63 -7.40
C HIS A 93 5.22 1.12 -5.96
N TRP A 94 4.38 2.09 -5.64
CA TRP A 94 4.09 2.52 -4.28
C TRP A 94 2.61 2.91 -4.18
N HIS A 95 2.10 2.98 -2.97
CA HIS A 95 0.77 3.54 -2.66
C HIS A 95 0.80 4.22 -1.29
N GLY A 96 -0.22 5.05 -1.06
CA GLY A 96 -0.33 5.80 0.18
C GLY A 96 -1.49 6.77 0.16
N ALA A 97 -1.57 7.59 1.22
CA ALA A 97 -2.61 8.59 1.40
C ALA A 97 -2.32 9.86 0.60
N GLN A 98 -3.37 10.58 0.23
CA GLN A 98 -3.22 11.93 -0.27
C GLN A 98 -2.81 12.88 0.87
N LYS A 99 -2.33 14.04 0.51
CA LYS A 99 -1.64 14.98 1.41
C LYS A 99 -2.42 15.32 2.67
N ASP A 100 -3.73 15.58 2.53
CA ASP A 100 -4.55 16.05 3.63
C ASP A 100 -5.67 15.06 4.02
N CYS A 101 -5.57 13.82 3.56
CA CYS A 101 -6.57 12.77 3.80
C CYS A 101 -5.98 11.53 4.41
N TRP A 102 -6.75 10.88 5.26
CA TRP A 102 -6.54 9.48 5.60
C TRP A 102 -6.87 8.61 4.40
N PHE A 103 -6.25 7.45 4.33
CA PHE A 103 -6.55 6.46 3.30
C PHE A 103 -6.46 5.07 3.90
N SER A 104 -7.44 4.22 3.57
CA SER A 104 -7.47 2.85 4.04
C SER A 104 -7.81 1.90 2.89
N HIS A 105 -7.06 0.82 2.77
CA HIS A 105 -7.35 -0.24 1.81
C HIS A 105 -7.19 -1.61 2.43
N ILE A 106 -7.82 -2.61 1.84
CA ILE A 106 -7.54 -4.01 2.11
C ILE A 106 -6.53 -4.47 1.07
N ALA A 107 -5.42 -5.02 1.54
CA ALA A 107 -4.42 -5.65 0.70
C ALA A 107 -4.69 -7.15 0.67
N ILE A 108 -4.70 -7.71 -0.54
CA ILE A 108 -4.88 -9.15 -0.77
C ILE A 108 -3.61 -9.68 -1.42
N GLU A 109 -2.92 -10.59 -0.73
CA GLU A 109 -1.75 -11.28 -1.30
C GLU A 109 -2.23 -12.36 -2.27
N CYS A 110 -1.95 -12.17 -3.55
CA CYS A 110 -2.37 -13.14 -4.57
C CYS A 110 -1.48 -14.39 -4.50
N PRO A 111 -2.07 -15.60 -4.54
CA PRO A 111 -1.30 -16.83 -4.53
C PRO A 111 -0.33 -16.91 -5.69
N GLY A 112 0.88 -17.42 -5.43
CA GLY A 112 1.90 -17.58 -6.45
C GLY A 112 3.00 -18.51 -5.99
N GLU A 113 3.92 -18.84 -6.92
CA GLU A 113 5.07 -19.68 -6.66
C GLU A 113 6.30 -18.82 -6.35
N GLU A 114 7.06 -19.22 -5.34
CA GLU A 114 8.31 -18.56 -4.94
C GLU A 114 8.12 -17.05 -4.78
N THR A 115 7.14 -16.65 -3.98
CA THR A 115 6.81 -15.25 -3.76
C THR A 115 7.77 -14.60 -2.78
N SER A 116 8.11 -13.33 -3.04
CA SER A 116 8.92 -12.53 -2.13
C SER A 116 8.63 -11.04 -2.36
N ASN A 117 8.92 -10.22 -1.37
CA ASN A 117 8.78 -8.77 -1.47
C ASN A 117 10.16 -8.12 -1.44
N GLU A 118 10.36 -7.16 -2.32
CA GLU A 118 11.58 -6.37 -2.38
C GLU A 118 11.26 -4.92 -2.07
N TRP A 119 11.79 -4.40 -0.98
CA TRP A 119 11.65 -3.00 -0.60
C TRP A 119 12.80 -2.19 -1.17
N LEU A 120 12.45 -1.05 -1.79
CA LEU A 120 13.38 -0.18 -2.51
C LEU A 120 13.40 1.21 -1.86
N GLU A 121 13.75 2.24 -2.65
CA GLU A 121 13.91 3.60 -2.14
C GLU A 121 12.59 4.24 -1.70
N PRO A 122 12.63 5.19 -0.76
CA PRO A 122 11.46 5.99 -0.43
C PRO A 122 10.98 6.83 -1.62
N VAL A 123 9.69 7.13 -1.64
CA VAL A 123 9.13 8.16 -2.52
C VAL A 123 9.57 9.50 -1.94
N THR A 124 10.35 10.27 -2.70
CA THR A 124 10.89 11.53 -2.20
C THR A 124 9.79 12.55 -1.95
N ASP A 125 10.04 13.49 -1.05
CA ASP A 125 9.10 14.59 -0.80
C ASP A 125 8.84 15.41 -2.07
N ALA A 126 9.85 15.59 -2.93
CA ALA A 126 9.70 16.29 -4.19
C ALA A 126 8.80 15.54 -5.17
N GLU A 127 8.98 14.22 -5.32
CA GLU A 127 8.10 13.40 -6.15
C GLU A 127 6.66 13.46 -5.65
N TYR A 128 6.48 13.33 -4.34
CA TYR A 128 5.15 13.35 -3.73
C TYR A 128 4.48 14.72 -3.86
N ALA A 129 5.23 15.81 -3.62
CA ALA A 129 4.69 17.17 -3.70
C ALA A 129 4.25 17.55 -5.12
N ALA A 130 4.76 16.88 -6.15
CA ALA A 130 4.37 17.13 -7.53
C ALA A 130 2.98 16.56 -7.87
N LEU A 131 2.38 15.77 -6.99
CA LEU A 131 1.07 15.16 -7.22
C LEU A 131 -0.05 16.14 -6.84
N ASP A 132 -1.08 16.23 -7.70
CA ASP A 132 -2.24 17.07 -7.46
C ASP A 132 -3.24 16.33 -6.57
N ALA A 133 -3.32 16.75 -5.28
CA ALA A 133 -4.22 16.12 -4.31
C ALA A 133 -5.65 16.62 -4.48
N ASP A 134 -6.60 15.69 -4.42
CA ASP A 134 -8.04 16.00 -4.50
C ASP A 134 -8.67 16.23 -3.12
N CYS A 135 -8.00 15.86 -2.05
CA CYS A 135 -8.58 15.83 -0.72
C CYS A 135 -9.10 17.18 -0.24
N ALA A 136 -8.36 18.25 -0.55
CA ALA A 136 -8.78 19.62 -0.17
C ALA A 136 -9.97 20.12 -0.97
N GLN A 137 -10.26 19.50 -2.12
CA GLN A 137 -11.34 19.89 -3.02
C GLN A 137 -12.61 19.06 -2.82
N ASN A 138 -12.45 17.85 -2.25
CA ASN A 138 -13.55 16.91 -2.02
C ASN A 138 -13.47 16.36 -0.59
N PRO A 139 -13.74 17.22 0.41
CA PRO A 139 -13.66 16.81 1.82
C PRO A 139 -14.72 15.76 2.19
#